data_1ba46ac155b1462bd8549de97dfa4832
#
_entry.id   1ba46ac155b1462bd8549de97dfa4832
#
_cell.length_a   1.000
_cell.length_b   1.000
_cell.length_c   1.000
_cell.angle_alpha   90.00
_cell.angle_beta   90.00
_cell.angle_gamma   90.00
#
_symmetry.space_group_name_H-M   'P 1'
#
loop_
_entity.id
_entity.type
_entity.pdbx_description
1 polymer ?
#
loop_
_entity_poly.entity_id
_entity_poly.type
_entity_poly.pdbx_seq_one_letter_code
_entity_poly.pdbx_strand_id
1 'polypeptide(L)'
;MIAAAERYLETRNGTIQYLDVGTGIPTLYFHGTGAGNDAALLLEQPLLKSNCRLIIPNRPGYYSTTLGRRGSANFCADLAAELLSHLMITRAVVIGTSGGGMPAACFAKCYPHLTASLVLQCAQSHRWDEGKWLPQGLGHALLLFRHRIFTFLLRWQNARHAKASQRQPITCLRHMSGRRFPEIYDDLNAAQQIAELANLTLICSAAPAGIQNDWAIMVGDNGVTQNSIRCPTLIIHDRADPLVPFLHAEWSQSCIIGSHLLGIHAGGHLIWFGKDFEFMNTERIAFIRKSFPA
;
A
#
# COMPACT_ATOMS: atom_id res chain seq x y z
N MET A 1 -20.31 4.60 0.55
CA MET A 1 -18.96 4.96 1.03
C MET A 1 -19.04 5.92 2.19
N ILE A 2 -18.14 5.79 3.18
CA ILE A 2 -17.98 6.81 4.21
C ILE A 2 -17.18 7.94 3.57
N ALA A 3 -17.81 9.10 3.40
CA ALA A 3 -17.13 10.30 2.94
C ALA A 3 -16.23 10.77 4.10
N ALA A 4 -14.93 10.68 3.93
CA ALA A 4 -13.95 11.17 4.87
C ALA A 4 -13.41 12.53 4.41
N ALA A 5 -13.32 13.48 5.33
CA ALA A 5 -12.74 14.78 5.03
C ALA A 5 -11.21 14.69 5.06
N GLU A 6 -10.57 15.21 4.01
CA GLU A 6 -9.12 15.39 4.00
C GLU A 6 -8.68 16.34 5.10
N ARG A 7 -7.62 15.96 5.80
CA ARG A 7 -6.98 16.75 6.84
C ARG A 7 -5.55 17.08 6.45
N TYR A 8 -5.05 18.16 6.99
CA TYR A 8 -3.70 18.65 6.73
C TYR A 8 -2.99 18.94 8.06
N LEU A 9 -1.74 18.56 8.15
CA LEU A 9 -0.87 18.84 9.28
C LEU A 9 0.41 19.47 8.76
N GLU A 10 0.70 20.68 9.25
CA GLU A 10 2.02 21.31 9.06
C GLU A 10 2.98 20.78 10.12
N THR A 11 4.09 20.22 9.67
CA THR A 11 5.17 19.72 10.52
C THR A 11 6.46 20.46 10.24
N ARG A 12 7.48 20.24 11.07
CA ARG A 12 8.84 20.75 10.79
C ARG A 12 9.44 20.20 9.49
N ASN A 13 8.95 19.07 9.01
CA ASN A 13 9.42 18.39 7.79
C ASN A 13 8.52 18.65 6.58
N GLY A 14 7.45 19.44 6.72
CA GLY A 14 6.51 19.84 5.68
C GLY A 14 5.08 19.40 5.96
N THR A 15 4.22 19.60 4.97
CA THR A 15 2.79 19.31 5.05
C THR A 15 2.53 17.81 4.90
N ILE A 16 1.62 17.28 5.71
CA ILE A 16 1.05 15.93 5.57
C ILE A 16 -0.43 16.07 5.28
N GLN A 17 -0.89 15.51 4.17
CA GLN A 17 -2.30 15.29 3.88
C GLN A 17 -2.69 13.88 4.31
N TYR A 18 -3.77 13.73 5.07
CA TYR A 18 -4.16 12.43 5.63
C TYR A 18 -5.66 12.30 5.84
N LEU A 19 -6.11 11.06 5.96
CA LEU A 19 -7.42 10.70 6.48
C LEU A 19 -7.29 10.16 7.91
N ASP A 20 -8.32 10.47 8.73
CA ASP A 20 -8.47 9.95 10.09
C ASP A 20 -9.94 9.54 10.25
N VAL A 21 -10.21 8.25 10.17
CA VAL A 21 -11.57 7.71 9.99
C VAL A 21 -11.83 6.56 10.95
N GLY A 22 -13.01 6.55 11.52
CA GLY A 22 -13.44 5.51 12.47
C GLY A 22 -13.00 5.79 13.90
N THR A 23 -13.24 4.80 14.75
CA THR A 23 -12.90 4.80 16.18
C THR A 23 -12.28 3.45 16.54
N GLY A 24 -11.78 3.30 17.78
CA GLY A 24 -11.23 2.03 18.26
C GLY A 24 -9.72 1.89 18.03
N ILE A 25 -9.25 0.73 17.59
CA ILE A 25 -7.82 0.41 17.49
C ILE A 25 -7.11 1.32 16.50
N PRO A 26 -6.15 2.17 16.96
CA PRO A 26 -5.37 3.02 16.06
C PRO A 26 -4.59 2.18 15.06
N THR A 27 -4.78 2.47 13.78
CA THR A 27 -4.19 1.73 12.66
C THR A 27 -3.58 2.71 11.66
N LEU A 28 -2.27 2.81 11.68
CA LEU A 28 -1.49 3.61 10.73
C LEU A 28 -1.31 2.81 9.43
N TYR A 29 -1.72 3.39 8.31
CA TYR A 29 -1.72 2.69 7.04
C TYR A 29 -0.87 3.37 5.98
N PHE A 30 0.12 2.66 5.45
CA PHE A 30 0.94 3.08 4.31
C PHE A 30 0.40 2.46 3.02
N HIS A 31 -0.20 3.29 2.17
CA HIS A 31 -0.83 2.88 0.92
C HIS A 31 0.16 2.38 -0.14
N GLY A 32 -0.32 1.64 -1.14
CA GLY A 32 0.47 1.13 -2.27
C GLY A 32 0.92 2.22 -3.25
N THR A 33 1.87 1.88 -4.13
CA THR A 33 2.33 2.76 -5.20
C THR A 33 1.21 3.04 -6.20
N GLY A 34 1.08 4.31 -6.60
CA GLY A 34 0.02 4.74 -7.51
C GLY A 34 -1.38 4.77 -6.90
N ALA A 35 -1.49 4.56 -5.59
CA ALA A 35 -2.70 4.73 -4.80
C ALA A 35 -2.57 5.95 -3.89
N GLY A 36 -3.65 6.42 -3.31
CA GLY A 36 -3.69 7.45 -2.27
C GLY A 36 -4.39 6.93 -1.02
N ASN A 37 -4.62 7.82 -0.08
CA ASN A 37 -5.37 7.53 1.13
C ASN A 37 -6.84 7.15 0.84
N ASP A 38 -7.44 7.71 -0.20
CA ASP A 38 -8.78 7.42 -0.68
C ASP A 38 -8.92 5.98 -1.21
N ALA A 39 -7.97 5.52 -2.03
CA ALA A 39 -7.92 4.15 -2.50
C ALA A 39 -7.70 3.15 -1.36
N ALA A 40 -6.84 3.50 -0.40
CA ALA A 40 -6.63 2.70 0.81
C ALA A 40 -7.92 2.62 1.65
N LEU A 41 -8.63 3.73 1.84
CA LEU A 41 -9.90 3.76 2.56
C LEU A 41 -10.97 2.89 1.88
N LEU A 42 -11.02 2.89 0.55
CA LEU A 42 -11.93 2.03 -0.21
C LEU A 42 -11.66 0.54 0.09
N LEU A 43 -10.41 0.12 0.06
CA LEU A 43 -10.01 -1.28 0.25
C LEU A 43 -10.14 -1.74 1.71
N GLU A 44 -9.99 -0.82 2.67
CA GLU A 44 -9.92 -1.16 4.10
C GLU A 44 -11.23 -0.91 4.88
N GLN A 45 -12.36 -0.82 4.17
CA GLN A 45 -13.69 -0.76 4.79
C GLN A 45 -13.94 -1.89 5.82
N PRO A 46 -13.45 -3.13 5.62
CA PRO A 46 -13.60 -4.19 6.61
C PRO A 46 -12.94 -3.88 7.96
N LEU A 47 -11.81 -3.19 7.98
CA LEU A 47 -11.15 -2.78 9.23
C LEU A 47 -11.97 -1.73 9.99
N LEU A 48 -12.57 -0.76 9.28
CA LEU A 48 -13.48 0.21 9.91
C LEU A 48 -14.67 -0.48 10.58
N LYS A 49 -15.28 -1.45 9.89
CA LYS A 49 -16.38 -2.25 10.44
C LYS A 49 -15.95 -3.12 11.64
N SER A 50 -14.65 -3.32 11.82
CA SER A 50 -14.06 -4.15 12.87
C SER A 50 -13.48 -3.34 14.03
N ASN A 51 -13.95 -2.11 14.23
CA ASN A 51 -13.53 -1.19 15.29
C ASN A 51 -12.05 -0.77 15.19
N CYS A 52 -11.56 -0.48 13.97
CA CYS A 52 -10.27 0.15 13.74
C CYS A 52 -10.47 1.64 13.41
N ARG A 53 -9.62 2.50 13.99
CA ARG A 53 -9.46 3.90 13.57
C ARG A 53 -8.32 3.96 12.56
N LEU A 54 -8.63 4.23 11.31
CA LEU A 54 -7.65 4.29 10.23
C LEU A 54 -7.03 5.68 10.14
N ILE A 55 -5.72 5.76 10.32
CA ILE A 55 -4.90 6.93 10.07
C ILE A 55 -4.11 6.65 8.77
N ILE A 56 -4.49 7.34 7.69
CA ILE A 56 -3.97 7.07 6.35
C ILE A 56 -3.30 8.33 5.80
N PRO A 57 -2.01 8.58 6.08
CA PRO A 57 -1.29 9.65 5.44
C PRO A 57 -1.07 9.35 3.96
N ASN A 58 -1.21 10.35 3.11
CA ASN A 58 -0.62 10.30 1.78
C ASN A 58 0.91 10.29 1.94
N ARG A 59 1.56 9.36 1.26
CA ARG A 59 3.03 9.21 1.34
C ARG A 59 3.74 10.36 0.62
N PRO A 60 5.02 10.63 0.90
CA PRO A 60 5.78 11.73 0.32
C PRO A 60 5.65 11.84 -1.19
N GLY A 61 5.27 13.03 -1.67
CA GLY A 61 5.07 13.34 -3.09
C GLY A 61 3.71 12.94 -3.66
N TYR A 62 2.82 12.36 -2.85
CA TYR A 62 1.43 12.11 -3.20
C TYR A 62 0.55 13.26 -2.73
N TYR A 63 -0.32 13.72 -3.62
CA TYR A 63 -1.24 14.85 -3.39
C TYR A 63 -0.53 16.05 -2.77
N SER A 64 -0.98 16.54 -1.61
CA SER A 64 -0.39 17.70 -0.92
C SER A 64 0.68 17.34 0.11
N THR A 65 1.04 16.05 0.25
CA THR A 65 2.12 15.65 1.16
C THR A 65 3.48 16.01 0.58
N THR A 66 4.26 16.73 1.36
CA THR A 66 5.61 17.18 0.99
C THR A 66 6.49 16.00 0.56
N LEU A 67 7.16 16.12 -0.58
CA LEU A 67 8.08 15.08 -1.08
C LEU A 67 9.29 14.90 -0.16
N GLY A 68 9.81 16.01 0.37
CA GLY A 68 10.95 16.02 1.25
C GLY A 68 12.18 15.29 0.68
N ARG A 69 12.78 14.42 1.48
CA ARG A 69 13.95 13.63 1.09
C ARG A 69 13.55 12.47 0.18
N ARG A 70 13.75 12.66 -1.11
CA ARG A 70 13.40 11.66 -2.13
C ARG A 70 14.11 10.32 -1.91
N GLY A 71 13.39 9.23 -2.13
CA GLY A 71 13.89 7.87 -2.00
C GLY A 71 14.13 7.43 -0.55
N SER A 72 13.54 8.09 0.44
CA SER A 72 13.77 7.80 1.85
C SER A 72 12.55 7.18 2.52
N ALA A 73 12.63 5.88 2.82
CA ALA A 73 11.64 5.21 3.66
C ALA A 73 11.65 5.77 5.10
N ASN A 74 12.82 6.18 5.60
CA ASN A 74 12.95 6.84 6.92
C ASN A 74 12.17 8.15 6.96
N PHE A 75 12.28 9.00 5.93
CA PHE A 75 11.54 10.25 5.88
C PHE A 75 10.01 10.03 5.91
N CYS A 76 9.54 9.00 5.20
CA CYS A 76 8.13 8.61 5.26
C CYS A 76 7.71 8.14 6.67
N ALA A 77 8.57 7.39 7.35
CA ALA A 77 8.35 6.94 8.73
C ALA A 77 8.36 8.13 9.72
N ASP A 78 9.28 9.07 9.56
CA ASP A 78 9.40 10.26 10.42
C ASP A 78 8.15 11.15 10.33
N LEU A 79 7.64 11.42 9.12
CA LEU A 79 6.38 12.14 8.92
C LEU A 79 5.20 11.43 9.60
N ALA A 80 5.12 10.12 9.49
CA ALA A 80 4.06 9.34 10.11
C ALA A 80 4.15 9.36 11.65
N ALA A 81 5.35 9.37 12.21
CA ALA A 81 5.56 9.51 13.65
C ALA A 81 5.12 10.89 14.16
N GLU A 82 5.42 11.96 13.42
CA GLU A 82 4.94 13.31 13.74
C GLU A 82 3.41 13.39 13.69
N LEU A 83 2.78 12.70 12.70
CA LEU A 83 1.32 12.61 12.61
C LEU A 83 0.72 11.90 13.81
N LEU A 84 1.25 10.73 14.22
CA LEU A 84 0.76 10.02 15.40
C LEU A 84 0.91 10.86 16.68
N SER A 85 2.03 11.57 16.82
CA SER A 85 2.26 12.49 17.95
C SER A 85 1.22 13.62 17.97
N HIS A 86 0.93 14.25 16.83
CA HIS A 86 -0.10 15.29 16.72
C HIS A 86 -1.49 14.75 17.10
N LEU A 87 -1.81 13.52 16.72
CA LEU A 87 -3.08 12.86 17.04
C LEU A 87 -3.12 12.29 18.48
N MET A 88 -2.05 12.48 19.27
CA MET A 88 -1.87 11.93 20.62
C MET A 88 -2.00 10.40 20.65
N ILE A 89 -1.57 9.73 19.59
CA ILE A 89 -1.58 8.27 19.49
C ILE A 89 -0.22 7.75 19.93
N THR A 90 -0.21 7.06 21.06
CA THR A 90 1.03 6.53 21.68
C THR A 90 1.40 5.15 21.15
N ARG A 91 0.46 4.45 20.49
CA ARG A 91 0.70 3.12 19.93
C ARG A 91 -0.33 2.81 18.85
N ALA A 92 0.11 2.24 17.73
CA ALA A 92 -0.76 1.88 16.60
C ALA A 92 -0.37 0.51 16.01
N VAL A 93 -1.35 -0.18 15.40
CA VAL A 93 -1.07 -1.21 14.42
C VAL A 93 -0.54 -0.51 13.17
N VAL A 94 0.52 -1.02 12.58
CA VAL A 94 1.12 -0.47 11.37
C VAL A 94 0.85 -1.41 10.21
N ILE A 95 0.23 -0.91 9.15
CA ILE A 95 -0.06 -1.70 7.95
C ILE A 95 0.70 -1.09 6.77
N GLY A 96 1.39 -1.93 6.01
CA GLY A 96 2.05 -1.55 4.77
C GLY A 96 1.61 -2.41 3.61
N THR A 97 1.09 -1.77 2.57
CA THR A 97 0.58 -2.46 1.39
C THR A 97 1.47 -2.18 0.18
N SER A 98 1.87 -3.22 -0.56
CA SER A 98 2.64 -3.08 -1.80
C SER A 98 3.89 -2.21 -1.60
N GLY A 99 4.06 -1.12 -2.35
CA GLY A 99 5.13 -0.13 -2.15
C GLY A 99 5.12 0.58 -0.79
N GLY A 100 4.03 0.49 -0.03
CA GLY A 100 3.95 0.95 1.37
C GLY A 100 4.62 0.02 2.37
N GLY A 101 5.01 -1.18 1.96
CA GLY A 101 5.65 -2.18 2.83
C GLY A 101 6.98 -1.75 3.40
N MET A 102 7.87 -1.19 2.57
CA MET A 102 9.17 -0.69 3.03
C MET A 102 9.06 0.47 4.03
N PRO A 103 8.24 1.53 3.78
CA PRO A 103 7.96 2.55 4.78
C PRO A 103 7.38 2.02 6.10
N ALA A 104 6.44 1.05 6.03
CA ALA A 104 5.85 0.43 7.22
C ALA A 104 6.88 -0.37 8.03
N ALA A 105 7.72 -1.16 7.37
CA ALA A 105 8.81 -1.90 8.01
C ALA A 105 9.84 -0.93 8.62
N CYS A 106 10.16 0.17 7.92
CA CYS A 106 11.01 1.22 8.44
C CYS A 106 10.42 1.88 9.69
N PHE A 107 9.12 2.20 9.67
CA PHE A 107 8.43 2.73 10.84
C PHE A 107 8.52 1.78 12.04
N ALA A 108 8.19 0.50 11.84
CA ALA A 108 8.23 -0.50 12.91
C ALA A 108 9.64 -0.67 13.50
N LYS A 109 10.68 -0.53 12.67
CA LYS A 109 12.07 -0.56 13.08
C LYS A 109 12.48 0.69 13.88
N CYS A 110 12.16 1.88 13.36
CA CYS A 110 12.63 3.16 13.92
C CYS A 110 11.79 3.62 15.11
N TYR A 111 10.51 3.24 15.16
CA TYR A 111 9.54 3.63 16.18
C TYR A 111 8.90 2.42 16.87
N PRO A 112 9.69 1.49 17.47
CA PRO A 112 9.15 0.27 18.08
C PRO A 112 8.19 0.56 19.23
N HIS A 113 8.36 1.67 19.95
CA HIS A 113 7.46 2.09 21.03
C HIS A 113 6.08 2.56 20.52
N LEU A 114 5.99 3.07 19.30
CA LEU A 114 4.73 3.47 18.64
C LEU A 114 4.06 2.30 17.89
N THR A 115 4.77 1.17 17.71
CA THR A 115 4.30 0.03 16.93
C THR A 115 3.77 -1.08 17.83
N ALA A 116 2.46 -1.32 17.78
CA ALA A 116 1.84 -2.44 18.49
C ALA A 116 2.07 -3.77 17.77
N SER A 117 1.87 -3.76 16.46
CA SER A 117 2.13 -4.88 15.55
C SER A 117 2.30 -4.34 14.12
N LEU A 118 2.86 -5.18 13.25
CA LEU A 118 3.07 -4.88 11.83
C LEU A 118 2.27 -5.86 10.98
N VAL A 119 1.57 -5.34 9.96
CA VAL A 119 0.92 -6.14 8.93
C VAL A 119 1.50 -5.74 7.57
N LEU A 120 2.08 -6.69 6.86
CA LEU A 120 2.62 -6.51 5.51
C LEU A 120 1.69 -7.19 4.50
N GLN A 121 1.05 -6.42 3.63
CA GLN A 121 0.03 -6.90 2.68
C GLN A 121 0.56 -6.80 1.25
N CYS A 122 0.75 -7.94 0.55
CA CYS A 122 1.36 -8.00 -0.78
C CYS A 122 2.54 -7.01 -0.91
N ALA A 123 3.32 -6.92 0.18
CA ALA A 123 4.25 -5.85 0.41
C ALA A 123 5.60 -6.09 -0.27
N GLN A 124 6.15 -5.03 -0.84
CA GLN A 124 7.55 -5.02 -1.18
C GLN A 124 8.38 -4.93 0.11
N SER A 125 9.36 -5.80 0.25
CA SER A 125 10.08 -6.01 1.50
C SER A 125 11.58 -5.72 1.43
N HIS A 126 12.17 -5.81 0.24
CA HIS A 126 13.60 -5.58 0.01
C HIS A 126 13.82 -4.90 -1.33
N ARG A 127 15.07 -4.52 -1.60
CA ARG A 127 15.45 -3.89 -2.86
C ARG A 127 14.96 -4.71 -4.05
N TRP A 128 14.36 -4.00 -5.00
CA TRP A 128 13.95 -4.60 -6.26
C TRP A 128 15.18 -4.94 -7.09
N ASP A 129 15.37 -6.22 -7.37
CA ASP A 129 16.47 -6.68 -8.23
C ASP A 129 16.07 -6.53 -9.71
N GLU A 130 16.49 -5.42 -10.30
CA GLU A 130 16.20 -5.10 -11.70
C GLU A 130 16.76 -6.15 -12.68
N GLY A 131 17.82 -6.87 -12.28
CA GLY A 131 18.49 -7.85 -13.15
C GLY A 131 17.63 -9.07 -13.49
N LYS A 132 16.60 -9.36 -12.70
CA LYS A 132 15.70 -10.50 -12.93
C LYS A 132 14.50 -10.18 -13.79
N TRP A 133 14.17 -8.89 -13.98
CA TRP A 133 12.91 -8.48 -14.60
C TRP A 133 13.04 -7.62 -15.84
N LEU A 134 14.21 -7.00 -16.10
CA LEU A 134 14.46 -6.15 -17.28
C LEU A 134 15.92 -6.24 -17.73
N PRO A 135 16.20 -6.21 -19.04
CA PRO A 135 17.57 -6.09 -19.56
C PRO A 135 18.26 -4.85 -18.99
N GLN A 136 19.45 -5.05 -18.41
CA GLN A 136 20.23 -4.00 -17.74
C GLN A 136 20.43 -2.76 -18.61
N GLY A 137 20.23 -1.58 -18.06
CA GLY A 137 20.55 -0.28 -18.69
C GLY A 137 19.46 0.31 -19.57
N LEU A 138 18.82 -0.46 -20.45
CA LEU A 138 17.73 0.00 -21.31
C LEU A 138 16.42 0.13 -20.52
N GLY A 139 16.26 -0.66 -19.45
CA GLY A 139 15.08 -0.69 -18.60
C GLY A 139 14.84 0.62 -17.86
N HIS A 140 15.88 1.25 -17.31
CA HIS A 140 15.76 2.52 -16.56
C HIS A 140 15.33 3.69 -17.44
N ALA A 141 15.97 3.85 -18.61
CA ALA A 141 15.61 4.91 -19.56
C ALA A 141 14.22 4.65 -20.15
N LEU A 142 13.88 3.40 -20.49
CA LEU A 142 12.56 2.99 -20.95
C LEU A 142 11.48 3.15 -19.87
N LEU A 143 11.77 2.92 -18.59
CA LEU A 143 10.81 3.13 -17.49
C LEU A 143 10.55 4.62 -17.24
N LEU A 144 11.57 5.48 -17.25
CA LEU A 144 11.41 6.92 -17.16
C LEU A 144 10.70 7.51 -18.39
N PHE A 145 11.01 7.00 -19.58
CA PHE A 145 10.38 7.40 -20.85
C PHE A 145 8.99 6.76 -21.00
N ARG A 146 8.83 5.47 -20.67
CA ARG A 146 7.54 4.76 -20.62
C ARG A 146 6.61 5.37 -19.60
N HIS A 147 7.08 5.87 -18.45
CA HIS A 147 6.23 6.50 -17.46
C HIS A 147 5.52 7.73 -18.04
N ARG A 148 6.21 8.59 -18.79
CA ARG A 148 5.56 9.75 -19.45
C ARG A 148 4.63 9.32 -20.59
N ILE A 149 5.04 8.37 -21.43
CA ILE A 149 4.24 7.81 -22.51
C ILE A 149 3.10 6.95 -21.94
N PHE A 150 3.36 6.12 -20.95
CA PHE A 150 2.35 5.29 -20.28
C PHE A 150 1.31 6.14 -19.58
N THR A 151 1.70 7.18 -18.85
CA THR A 151 0.77 8.14 -18.23
C THR A 151 -0.02 8.91 -19.27
N PHE A 152 0.62 9.31 -20.37
CA PHE A 152 -0.05 9.97 -21.49
C PHE A 152 -1.02 9.01 -22.19
N LEU A 153 -0.60 7.78 -22.48
CA LEU A 153 -1.46 6.75 -23.10
C LEU A 153 -2.62 6.35 -22.19
N LEU A 154 -2.40 6.21 -20.88
CA LEU A 154 -3.45 5.98 -19.92
C LEU A 154 -4.44 7.15 -19.87
N ARG A 155 -3.96 8.40 -19.83
CA ARG A 155 -4.81 9.59 -19.88
C ARG A 155 -5.61 9.67 -21.18
N TRP A 156 -4.95 9.39 -22.32
CA TRP A 156 -5.58 9.40 -23.63
C TRP A 156 -6.62 8.27 -23.79
N GLN A 157 -6.27 7.07 -23.33
CA GLN A 157 -7.16 5.92 -23.34
C GLN A 157 -8.38 6.14 -22.44
N ASN A 158 -8.17 6.71 -21.26
CA ASN A 158 -9.25 6.99 -20.32
C ASN A 158 -10.14 8.17 -20.77
N ALA A 159 -9.58 9.20 -21.38
CA ALA A 159 -10.38 10.27 -22.01
C ALA A 159 -11.28 9.74 -23.13
N ARG A 160 -10.85 8.69 -23.83
CA ARG A 160 -11.68 7.98 -24.82
C ARG A 160 -12.70 7.05 -24.19
N HIS A 161 -12.37 6.39 -23.08
CA HIS A 161 -13.23 5.43 -22.38
C HIS A 161 -14.24 6.09 -21.43
N ALA A 162 -14.00 7.31 -20.96
CA ALA A 162 -15.01 8.10 -20.24
C ALA A 162 -16.28 8.35 -21.06
N LYS A 163 -16.22 8.14 -22.38
CA LYS A 163 -17.37 8.22 -23.31
C LYS A 163 -17.96 6.86 -23.71
N ALA A 164 -17.31 5.74 -23.37
CA ALA A 164 -17.74 4.39 -23.76
C ALA A 164 -17.92 3.50 -22.54
N SER A 165 -19.19 3.33 -22.17
CA SER A 165 -19.77 2.28 -21.29
C SER A 165 -18.84 1.56 -20.26
N GLN A 166 -19.27 1.62 -19.06
CA GLN A 166 -19.12 0.87 -17.80
C GLN A 166 -18.49 -0.57 -17.79
N ARG A 167 -17.89 -1.08 -18.86
CA ARG A 167 -17.51 -2.49 -18.98
C ARG A 167 -16.02 -2.79 -19.23
N GLN A 168 -15.11 -1.82 -19.21
CA GLN A 168 -13.70 -2.14 -19.38
C GLN A 168 -12.89 -1.80 -18.14
N PRO A 169 -12.49 -2.80 -17.37
CA PRO A 169 -11.55 -2.63 -16.28
C PRO A 169 -10.23 -2.15 -16.85
N ILE A 170 -9.60 -1.26 -16.15
CA ILE A 170 -8.33 -0.70 -16.55
C ILE A 170 -7.30 -1.82 -16.66
N THR A 171 -6.57 -1.83 -17.76
CA THR A 171 -5.54 -2.82 -18.09
C THR A 171 -4.53 -3.06 -16.95
N CYS A 172 -4.22 -2.02 -16.14
CA CYS A 172 -3.32 -2.17 -15.00
C CYS A 172 -3.90 -3.09 -13.91
N LEU A 173 -5.21 -3.02 -13.62
CA LEU A 173 -5.82 -3.88 -12.61
C LEU A 173 -5.92 -5.34 -13.08
N ARG A 174 -6.08 -5.56 -14.38
CA ARG A 174 -5.94 -6.91 -14.97
C ARG A 174 -4.54 -7.48 -14.76
N HIS A 175 -3.51 -6.65 -14.89
CA HIS A 175 -2.14 -7.06 -14.63
C HIS A 175 -1.91 -7.35 -13.14
N MET A 176 -2.53 -6.59 -12.25
CA MET A 176 -2.46 -6.79 -10.81
C MET A 176 -3.14 -8.11 -10.36
N SER A 177 -4.22 -8.50 -11.02
CA SER A 177 -4.96 -9.74 -10.70
C SER A 177 -4.48 -10.96 -11.49
N GLY A 178 -3.75 -10.77 -12.58
CA GLY A 178 -3.24 -11.83 -13.43
C GLY A 178 -4.36 -12.75 -13.94
N ARG A 179 -4.16 -14.08 -13.80
CA ARG A 179 -5.11 -15.09 -14.26
C ARG A 179 -6.42 -15.12 -13.46
N ARG A 180 -6.48 -14.53 -12.27
CA ARG A 180 -7.68 -14.51 -11.41
C ARG A 180 -8.64 -13.37 -11.71
N PHE A 181 -8.26 -12.48 -12.61
CA PHE A 181 -9.09 -11.33 -12.97
C PHE A 181 -10.50 -11.69 -13.43
N PRO A 182 -10.73 -12.72 -14.29
CA PRO A 182 -12.08 -13.10 -14.69
C PRO A 182 -12.96 -13.52 -13.51
N GLU A 183 -12.42 -14.35 -12.60
CA GLU A 183 -13.14 -14.85 -11.41
C GLU A 183 -13.60 -13.71 -10.49
N ILE A 184 -12.74 -12.69 -10.33
CA ILE A 184 -13.05 -11.51 -9.50
C ILE A 184 -14.06 -10.62 -10.19
N TYR A 185 -13.95 -10.45 -11.50
CA TYR A 185 -14.76 -9.50 -12.26
C TYR A 185 -16.18 -10.00 -12.52
N ASP A 186 -16.41 -11.29 -12.44
CA ASP A 186 -17.75 -11.90 -12.54
C ASP A 186 -18.61 -11.61 -11.30
N ASP A 187 -17.98 -11.23 -10.15
CA ASP A 187 -18.70 -10.69 -9.00
C ASP A 187 -19.00 -9.19 -9.24
N LEU A 188 -20.28 -8.84 -9.33
CA LEU A 188 -20.74 -7.47 -9.61
C LEU A 188 -20.27 -6.46 -8.55
N ASN A 189 -20.23 -6.85 -7.27
CA ASN A 189 -19.76 -5.98 -6.19
C ASN A 189 -18.24 -5.76 -6.29
N ALA A 190 -17.49 -6.80 -6.53
CA ALA A 190 -16.05 -6.73 -6.78
C ALA A 190 -15.76 -5.89 -8.03
N ALA A 191 -16.50 -6.07 -9.12
CA ALA A 191 -16.34 -5.31 -10.35
C ALA A 191 -16.58 -3.81 -10.13
N GLN A 192 -17.56 -3.43 -9.33
CA GLN A 192 -17.84 -2.01 -9.00
C GLN A 192 -16.71 -1.42 -8.16
N GLN A 193 -16.25 -2.11 -7.13
CA GLN A 193 -15.13 -1.66 -6.30
C GLN A 193 -13.82 -1.57 -7.10
N ILE A 194 -13.58 -2.51 -8.00
CA ILE A 194 -12.42 -2.49 -8.91
C ILE A 194 -12.49 -1.29 -9.85
N ALA A 195 -13.67 -0.95 -10.39
CA ALA A 195 -13.83 0.22 -11.25
C ALA A 195 -13.56 1.51 -10.48
N GLU A 196 -14.03 1.60 -9.24
CA GLU A 196 -13.76 2.75 -8.37
C GLU A 196 -12.27 2.84 -7.98
N LEU A 197 -11.66 1.74 -7.55
CA LEU A 197 -10.21 1.67 -7.28
C LEU A 197 -9.40 2.11 -8.50
N ALA A 198 -9.85 1.72 -9.67
CA ALA A 198 -9.25 2.12 -10.92
C ALA A 198 -9.27 3.64 -11.14
N ASN A 199 -10.40 4.27 -10.88
CA ASN A 199 -10.52 5.72 -10.98
C ASN A 199 -9.61 6.45 -9.98
N LEU A 200 -9.58 5.99 -8.73
CA LEU A 200 -8.73 6.56 -7.68
C LEU A 200 -7.24 6.43 -8.01
N THR A 201 -6.80 5.24 -8.46
CA THR A 201 -5.41 5.04 -8.88
C THR A 201 -5.03 5.87 -10.11
N LEU A 202 -5.96 6.16 -10.99
CA LEU A 202 -5.72 7.07 -12.11
C LEU A 202 -5.54 8.51 -11.69
N ILE A 203 -6.37 8.98 -10.77
CA ILE A 203 -6.25 10.33 -10.20
C ILE A 203 -4.88 10.44 -9.51
N CYS A 204 -4.51 9.44 -8.74
CA CYS A 204 -3.22 9.40 -8.05
C CYS A 204 -2.02 9.28 -9.01
N SER A 205 -2.18 8.61 -10.16
CA SER A 205 -1.14 8.55 -11.20
C SER A 205 -0.83 9.93 -11.81
N ALA A 206 -1.70 10.92 -11.54
CA ALA A 206 -1.40 12.32 -11.84
C ALA A 206 -0.36 12.95 -10.90
N ALA A 207 0.04 12.26 -9.82
CA ALA A 207 1.08 12.68 -8.88
C ALA A 207 2.43 11.98 -9.19
N PRO A 208 3.13 12.36 -10.28
CA PRO A 208 4.35 11.67 -10.72
C PRO A 208 5.47 11.70 -9.68
N ALA A 209 5.49 12.71 -8.81
CA ALA A 209 6.50 12.86 -7.76
C ALA A 209 6.45 11.72 -6.74
N GLY A 210 5.26 11.32 -6.28
CA GLY A 210 5.07 10.22 -5.33
C GLY A 210 5.47 8.87 -5.92
N ILE A 211 5.05 8.59 -7.17
CA ILE A 211 5.41 7.35 -7.87
C ILE A 211 6.92 7.28 -8.11
N GLN A 212 7.57 8.40 -8.49
CA GLN A 212 9.02 8.45 -8.65
C GLN A 212 9.76 8.31 -7.32
N ASN A 213 9.18 8.83 -6.23
CA ASN A 213 9.72 8.63 -4.89
C ASN A 213 9.68 7.17 -4.47
N ASP A 214 8.54 6.51 -4.68
CA ASP A 214 8.38 5.09 -4.41
C ASP A 214 9.37 4.24 -5.20
N TRP A 215 9.52 4.54 -6.49
CA TRP A 215 10.50 3.85 -7.30
C TRP A 215 11.91 4.03 -6.76
N ALA A 216 12.29 5.24 -6.34
CA ALA A 216 13.58 5.50 -5.73
C ALA A 216 13.77 4.72 -4.40
N ILE A 217 12.69 4.54 -3.62
CA ILE A 217 12.69 3.67 -2.43
C ILE A 217 12.90 2.20 -2.84
N MET A 218 12.19 1.73 -3.86
CA MET A 218 12.20 0.33 -4.29
C MET A 218 13.58 -0.14 -4.81
N VAL A 219 14.26 0.70 -5.59
CA VAL A 219 15.54 0.34 -6.22
C VAL A 219 16.74 0.80 -5.41
N GLY A 220 16.55 1.71 -4.47
CA GLY A 220 17.60 2.26 -3.63
C GLY A 220 18.10 1.28 -2.57
N ASP A 221 19.30 1.53 -2.08
CA ASP A 221 19.81 0.89 -0.87
C ASP A 221 19.31 1.70 0.35
N ASN A 222 18.10 1.41 0.78
CA ASN A 222 17.44 2.17 1.84
C ASN A 222 17.83 1.73 3.25
N GLY A 223 18.73 0.74 3.39
CA GLY A 223 19.13 0.21 4.69
C GLY A 223 17.96 -0.33 5.54
N VAL A 224 16.83 -0.63 4.91
CA VAL A 224 15.67 -1.21 5.62
C VAL A 224 15.94 -2.68 5.87
N THR A 225 16.72 -2.94 6.92
CA THR A 225 16.93 -4.30 7.42
C THR A 225 15.75 -4.63 8.34
N GLN A 226 15.00 -5.68 8.01
CA GLN A 226 13.85 -6.11 8.81
C GLN A 226 14.24 -6.96 10.02
N ASN A 227 15.49 -7.39 10.11
CA ASN A 227 16.00 -8.24 11.19
C ASN A 227 15.94 -7.59 12.59
N SER A 228 15.79 -6.28 12.68
CA SER A 228 15.64 -5.54 13.94
C SER A 228 14.20 -5.29 14.36
N ILE A 229 13.21 -5.67 13.54
CA ILE A 229 11.79 -5.58 13.89
C ILE A 229 11.51 -6.63 14.98
N ARG A 230 10.85 -6.20 16.06
CA ARG A 230 10.56 -7.04 17.23
C ARG A 230 9.07 -7.13 17.59
N CYS A 231 8.24 -6.28 17.00
CA CYS A 231 6.80 -6.36 17.21
C CYS A 231 6.21 -7.61 16.54
N PRO A 232 5.08 -8.13 17.06
CA PRO A 232 4.31 -9.16 16.36
C PRO A 232 4.06 -8.74 14.92
N THR A 233 4.31 -9.64 13.97
CA THR A 233 4.22 -9.32 12.54
C THR A 233 3.42 -10.39 11.80
N LEU A 234 2.41 -9.94 11.05
CA LEU A 234 1.64 -10.75 10.10
C LEU A 234 2.01 -10.35 8.68
N ILE A 235 2.36 -11.32 7.86
CA ILE A 235 2.68 -11.13 6.44
C ILE A 235 1.58 -11.83 5.65
N ILE A 236 0.88 -11.09 4.80
CA ILE A 236 -0.21 -11.59 3.95
C ILE A 236 0.19 -11.42 2.50
N HIS A 237 0.19 -12.50 1.73
CA HIS A 237 0.60 -12.41 0.34
C HIS A 237 -0.08 -13.48 -0.51
N ASP A 238 -0.55 -13.12 -1.70
CA ASP A 238 -1.05 -14.10 -2.67
C ASP A 238 0.12 -14.84 -3.33
N ARG A 239 0.06 -16.18 -3.33
CA ARG A 239 1.13 -17.01 -3.91
C ARG A 239 1.32 -16.81 -5.42
N ALA A 240 0.30 -16.27 -6.10
CA ALA A 240 0.30 -16.01 -7.53
C ALA A 240 0.29 -14.48 -7.84
N ASP A 241 0.77 -13.66 -6.90
CA ASP A 241 0.89 -12.21 -7.10
C ASP A 241 1.79 -11.91 -8.32
N PRO A 242 1.24 -11.30 -9.40
CA PRO A 242 2.01 -11.05 -10.62
C PRO A 242 2.85 -9.77 -10.55
N LEU A 243 2.64 -8.92 -9.54
CA LEU A 243 3.37 -7.66 -9.39
C LEU A 243 4.49 -7.76 -8.38
N VAL A 244 4.19 -8.16 -7.15
CA VAL A 244 5.19 -8.36 -6.09
C VAL A 244 5.33 -9.85 -5.86
N PRO A 245 6.43 -10.46 -6.32
CA PRO A 245 6.62 -11.90 -6.18
C PRO A 245 6.51 -12.38 -4.73
N PHE A 246 5.94 -13.57 -4.52
CA PHE A 246 5.80 -14.19 -3.20
C PHE A 246 7.11 -14.27 -2.42
N LEU A 247 8.23 -14.29 -3.12
CA LEU A 247 9.59 -14.24 -2.54
C LEU A 247 9.79 -13.05 -1.59
N HIS A 248 9.11 -11.92 -1.82
CA HIS A 248 9.18 -10.77 -0.90
C HIS A 248 8.58 -11.10 0.46
N ALA A 249 7.51 -11.91 0.50
CA ALA A 249 6.91 -12.36 1.75
C ALA A 249 7.79 -13.40 2.47
N GLU A 250 8.36 -14.34 1.74
CA GLU A 250 9.30 -15.33 2.28
C GLU A 250 10.56 -14.64 2.84
N TRP A 251 11.07 -13.64 2.15
CA TRP A 251 12.19 -12.85 2.64
C TRP A 251 11.85 -12.11 3.94
N SER A 252 10.68 -11.45 4.01
CA SER A 252 10.24 -10.79 5.24
C SER A 252 10.11 -11.81 6.38
N GLN A 253 9.54 -12.98 6.12
CA GLN A 253 9.42 -14.04 7.13
C GLN A 253 10.79 -14.51 7.63
N SER A 254 11.76 -14.64 6.74
CA SER A 254 13.11 -15.05 7.12
C SER A 254 13.85 -14.00 7.97
N CYS A 255 13.53 -12.72 7.77
CA CYS A 255 14.18 -11.61 8.47
C CYS A 255 13.50 -11.28 9.81
N ILE A 256 12.18 -11.37 9.92
CA ILE A 256 11.43 -10.93 11.11
C ILE A 256 11.13 -12.14 11.98
N ILE A 257 11.91 -12.28 13.05
CA ILE A 257 11.77 -13.41 13.98
C ILE A 257 10.37 -13.41 14.61
N GLY A 258 9.70 -14.57 14.57
CA GLY A 258 8.35 -14.74 15.12
C GLY A 258 7.23 -14.16 14.25
N SER A 259 7.53 -13.73 13.02
CA SER A 259 6.49 -13.35 12.08
C SER A 259 5.68 -14.55 11.60
N HIS A 260 4.41 -14.30 11.30
CA HIS A 260 3.50 -15.28 10.71
C HIS A 260 3.25 -14.96 9.24
N LEU A 261 3.51 -15.92 8.34
CA LEU A 261 3.23 -15.79 6.91
C LEU A 261 1.93 -16.50 6.55
N LEU A 262 0.95 -15.71 6.11
CA LEU A 262 -0.32 -16.16 5.56
C LEU A 262 -0.26 -16.10 4.02
N GLY A 263 0.07 -17.21 3.40
CA GLY A 263 0.03 -17.36 1.94
C GLY A 263 -1.37 -17.71 1.48
N ILE A 264 -1.98 -16.87 0.65
CA ILE A 264 -3.35 -16.98 0.17
C ILE A 264 -3.43 -17.22 -1.34
N HIS A 265 -4.63 -17.52 -1.82
CA HIS A 265 -5.01 -17.60 -3.23
C HIS A 265 -6.25 -16.74 -3.46
N ALA A 266 -6.06 -15.42 -3.40
CA ALA A 266 -7.12 -14.42 -3.59
C ALA A 266 -7.07 -13.81 -4.99
N GLY A 267 -7.05 -12.51 -5.11
CA GLY A 267 -7.06 -11.77 -6.36
C GLY A 267 -5.67 -11.42 -6.93
N GLY A 268 -4.66 -12.22 -6.71
CA GLY A 268 -3.28 -11.85 -7.06
C GLY A 268 -2.80 -10.71 -6.18
N HIS A 269 -2.32 -9.60 -6.78
CA HIS A 269 -1.94 -8.41 -6.02
C HIS A 269 -3.13 -7.72 -5.32
N LEU A 270 -4.35 -7.94 -5.83
CA LEU A 270 -5.59 -7.41 -5.27
C LEU A 270 -6.18 -8.37 -4.23
N ILE A 271 -5.48 -8.56 -3.12
CA ILE A 271 -5.83 -9.51 -2.05
C ILE A 271 -7.20 -9.27 -1.37
N TRP A 272 -7.81 -8.10 -1.60
CA TRP A 272 -9.14 -7.73 -1.09
C TRP A 272 -10.29 -8.37 -1.87
N PHE A 273 -9.99 -9.13 -2.91
CA PHE A 273 -10.96 -9.78 -3.78
C PHE A 273 -10.66 -11.27 -3.91
N GLY A 274 -11.66 -12.03 -4.33
CA GLY A 274 -11.52 -13.46 -4.56
C GLY A 274 -11.84 -14.33 -3.35
N LYS A 275 -11.73 -15.63 -3.52
CA LYS A 275 -12.30 -16.64 -2.61
C LYS A 275 -11.69 -16.66 -1.21
N ASP A 276 -10.40 -16.34 -1.06
CA ASP A 276 -9.72 -16.38 0.24
C ASP A 276 -9.83 -15.05 1.01
N PHE A 277 -10.53 -14.04 0.45
CA PHE A 277 -10.62 -12.71 1.08
C PHE A 277 -11.23 -12.75 2.49
N GLU A 278 -12.37 -13.42 2.66
CA GLU A 278 -13.06 -13.49 3.96
C GLU A 278 -12.21 -14.21 5.02
N PHE A 279 -11.55 -15.31 4.63
CA PHE A 279 -10.61 -16.01 5.49
C PHE A 279 -9.44 -15.10 5.88
N MET A 280 -8.78 -14.49 4.90
CA MET A 280 -7.67 -13.57 5.11
C MET A 280 -8.05 -12.42 6.02
N ASN A 281 -9.21 -11.81 5.79
CA ASN A 281 -9.68 -10.67 6.56
C ASN A 281 -10.00 -11.06 8.01
N THR A 282 -10.55 -12.25 8.24
CA THR A 282 -10.80 -12.81 9.58
C THR A 282 -9.50 -12.98 10.36
N GLU A 283 -8.49 -13.62 9.76
CA GLU A 283 -7.18 -13.82 10.37
C GLU A 283 -6.49 -12.49 10.68
N ARG A 284 -6.54 -11.54 9.74
CA ARG A 284 -5.99 -10.19 9.91
C ARG A 284 -6.64 -9.45 11.07
N ILE A 285 -7.96 -9.45 11.17
CA ILE A 285 -8.70 -8.78 12.24
C ILE A 285 -8.40 -9.44 13.59
N ALA A 286 -8.36 -10.77 13.65
CA ALA A 286 -7.99 -11.50 14.87
C ALA A 286 -6.58 -11.12 15.34
N PHE A 287 -5.61 -11.05 14.42
CA PHE A 287 -4.25 -10.62 14.70
C PHE A 287 -4.18 -9.17 15.24
N ILE A 288 -4.90 -8.24 14.60
CA ILE A 288 -4.96 -6.83 15.01
C ILE A 288 -5.53 -6.71 16.43
N ARG A 289 -6.64 -7.38 16.72
CA ARG A 289 -7.28 -7.37 18.06
C ARG A 289 -6.37 -7.92 19.15
N LYS A 290 -5.61 -8.97 18.85
CA LYS A 290 -4.63 -9.54 19.78
C LYS A 290 -3.52 -8.56 20.15
N SER A 291 -3.21 -7.60 19.27
CA SER A 291 -2.18 -6.57 19.51
C SER A 291 -2.64 -5.45 20.46
N PHE A 292 -3.94 -5.34 20.69
CA PHE A 292 -4.57 -4.41 21.61
C PHE A 292 -5.56 -5.18 22.51
N PRO A 293 -5.05 -5.93 23.49
CA PRO A 293 -5.93 -6.56 24.47
C PRO A 293 -6.72 -5.47 25.22
N ALA A 294 -8.02 -5.77 25.46
CA ALA A 294 -8.95 -4.87 26.13
C ALA A 294 -8.52 -4.58 27.57
#